data_4cf446a2217ee7171682deec4c7ffc3d
#
_entry.id   4cf446a2217ee7171682deec4c7ffc3d
#
_cell.length_a   1.000
_cell.length_b   1.000
_cell.length_c   1.000
_cell.angle_alpha   90.00
_cell.angle_beta   90.00
_cell.angle_gamma   90.00
#
_symmetry.space_group_name_H-M   'P 1'
#
loop_
_entity.id
_entity.type
_entity.pdbx_description
1 polymer ?
#
loop_
_entity_poly.entity_id
_entity_poly.type
_entity_poly.pdbx_seq_one_letter_code
_entity_poly.pdbx_strand_id
1 'polypeptide(L)'
;MKENKGRKAFSEQGECSLCHNIKPIYNRRHSGQNLCKDCFISSIEKIINKTISKYDLLTPIDKIVVGVSGGKDSITLLYNLKQIQEKTYNAKPLSAISIDEGIENYSSTRLNIVKETCKELNVELKVVSFKEYTTKTLDQIVAIQEKHESFRYPCNYCATIKRRILNDLAKELEGTVLALGHNLTDVSETYLMNILYNRLHLIARGNILRKSSNLTDKYIDRVFPLMKIPEHEIELYVNLKKLKYYGPLCPFRKEHPILRKRVLHFLNELKKTSPEIEFNLFNGSLELLSVLGEKYKETAPHYCPKCGYPTPSPTKCRYCSL
;
A
#
# COMPACT_ATOMS: atom_id res chain seq x y z
N MET A 1 19.66 -3.83 -40.25
CA MET A 1 18.24 -3.92 -39.84
C MET A 1 17.98 -5.37 -39.46
N LYS A 2 17.93 -5.67 -38.15
CA LYS A 2 17.56 -7.01 -37.65
C LYS A 2 16.08 -6.95 -37.32
N GLU A 3 15.30 -7.78 -38.02
CA GLU A 3 13.86 -7.91 -37.82
C GLU A 3 13.52 -8.26 -36.39
N ASN A 4 12.61 -7.46 -35.86
CA ASN A 4 12.02 -7.58 -34.53
C ASN A 4 11.13 -8.85 -34.52
N LYS A 5 11.65 -9.98 -34.04
CA LYS A 5 10.88 -11.22 -33.89
C LYS A 5 9.69 -10.94 -33.00
N GLY A 6 8.51 -10.94 -33.61
CA GLY A 6 7.21 -10.63 -33.04
C GLY A 6 6.98 -11.36 -31.70
N ARG A 7 6.57 -10.59 -30.68
CA ARG A 7 6.04 -11.12 -29.42
C ARG A 7 4.82 -12.00 -29.77
N LYS A 8 4.90 -13.29 -29.40
CA LYS A 8 3.77 -14.23 -29.58
C LYS A 8 2.53 -13.65 -28.90
N ALA A 9 1.47 -13.46 -29.67
CA ALA A 9 0.16 -13.11 -29.13
C ALA A 9 -0.31 -14.21 -28.17
N PHE A 10 -1.09 -13.83 -27.15
CA PHE A 10 -1.74 -14.78 -26.25
C PHE A 10 -2.59 -15.74 -27.09
N SER A 11 -2.19 -17.00 -27.19
CA SER A 11 -3.01 -18.03 -27.81
C SER A 11 -3.87 -18.68 -26.71
N GLU A 12 -5.18 -18.57 -26.82
CA GLU A 12 -6.12 -19.28 -25.92
C GLU A 12 -5.98 -20.82 -25.99
N GLN A 13 -5.15 -21.33 -26.88
CA GLN A 13 -4.93 -22.76 -27.14
C GLN A 13 -3.69 -23.34 -26.43
N GLY A 14 -2.98 -22.52 -25.60
CA GLY A 14 -1.77 -22.98 -24.90
C GLY A 14 -2.06 -23.70 -23.59
N GLU A 15 -1.05 -24.38 -23.07
CA GLU A 15 -1.05 -24.98 -21.73
C GLU A 15 -0.58 -23.99 -20.67
N CYS A 16 -0.97 -24.23 -19.41
CA CYS A 16 -0.46 -23.47 -18.29
C CYS A 16 1.05 -23.70 -18.13
N SER A 17 1.84 -22.62 -18.03
CA SER A 17 3.31 -22.68 -17.90
C SER A 17 3.80 -23.38 -16.63
N LEU A 18 2.93 -23.62 -15.64
CA LEU A 18 3.30 -24.25 -14.37
C LEU A 18 2.79 -25.67 -14.20
N CYS A 19 1.54 -25.95 -14.54
CA CYS A 19 0.95 -27.29 -14.37
C CYS A 19 0.84 -28.08 -15.67
N HIS A 20 0.96 -27.44 -16.83
CA HIS A 20 0.89 -28.02 -18.18
C HIS A 20 -0.45 -28.71 -18.56
N ASN A 21 -1.40 -28.76 -17.65
CA ASN A 21 -2.63 -29.58 -17.80
C ASN A 21 -3.91 -28.78 -18.07
N ILE A 22 -3.92 -27.46 -17.82
CA ILE A 22 -5.15 -26.66 -17.80
C ILE A 22 -4.98 -25.43 -18.69
N LYS A 23 -6.06 -25.07 -19.41
CA LYS A 23 -6.12 -23.87 -20.24
C LYS A 23 -5.80 -22.62 -19.41
N PRO A 24 -4.84 -21.77 -19.85
CA PRO A 24 -4.50 -20.54 -19.15
C PRO A 24 -5.62 -19.51 -19.26
N ILE A 25 -5.81 -18.72 -18.20
CA ILE A 25 -6.75 -17.60 -18.13
C ILE A 25 -6.04 -16.25 -18.12
N TYR A 26 -4.74 -16.24 -17.86
CA TYR A 26 -3.95 -15.02 -17.71
C TYR A 26 -2.56 -15.17 -18.33
N ASN A 27 -2.18 -14.18 -19.15
CA ASN A 27 -0.81 -14.03 -19.64
C ASN A 27 -0.06 -12.99 -18.83
N ARG A 28 0.92 -13.43 -18.06
CA ARG A 28 1.81 -12.57 -17.25
C ARG A 28 2.91 -12.00 -18.15
N ARG A 29 2.63 -10.89 -18.83
CA ARG A 29 3.47 -10.31 -19.87
C ARG A 29 4.93 -10.06 -19.46
N HIS A 30 5.18 -9.60 -18.23
CA HIS A 30 6.52 -9.30 -17.74
C HIS A 30 7.40 -10.55 -17.53
N SER A 31 6.82 -11.74 -17.42
CA SER A 31 7.54 -13.01 -17.30
C SER A 31 7.27 -13.99 -18.45
N GLY A 32 6.33 -13.66 -19.34
CA GLY A 32 5.92 -14.53 -20.45
C GLY A 32 5.12 -15.76 -20.01
N GLN A 33 4.72 -15.88 -18.74
CA GLN A 33 3.99 -17.02 -18.24
C GLN A 33 2.51 -16.99 -18.62
N ASN A 34 1.98 -18.10 -19.09
CA ASN A 34 0.55 -18.34 -19.25
C ASN A 34 0.06 -19.15 -18.05
N LEU A 35 -0.87 -18.62 -17.27
CA LEU A 35 -1.28 -19.20 -16.00
C LEU A 35 -2.76 -19.57 -15.99
N CYS A 36 -3.08 -20.79 -15.54
CA CYS A 36 -4.45 -21.15 -15.20
C CYS A 36 -4.84 -20.49 -13.85
N LYS A 37 -6.12 -20.56 -13.49
CA LYS A 37 -6.67 -19.96 -12.27
C LYS A 37 -5.87 -20.35 -11.01
N ASP A 38 -5.69 -21.65 -10.76
CA ASP A 38 -5.09 -22.13 -9.53
C ASP A 38 -3.59 -21.82 -9.47
N CYS A 39 -2.90 -21.95 -10.60
CA CYS A 39 -1.49 -21.57 -10.70
C CYS A 39 -1.28 -20.06 -10.54
N PHE A 40 -2.19 -19.23 -11.06
CA PHE A 40 -2.14 -17.79 -10.84
C PHE A 40 -2.33 -17.46 -9.36
N ILE A 41 -3.37 -17.96 -8.72
CA ILE A 41 -3.64 -17.75 -7.28
C ILE A 41 -2.42 -18.18 -6.45
N SER A 42 -1.95 -19.41 -6.64
CA SER A 42 -0.78 -19.94 -5.93
C SER A 42 0.48 -19.10 -6.17
N SER A 43 0.67 -18.56 -7.38
CA SER A 43 1.81 -17.70 -7.69
C SER A 43 1.79 -16.37 -6.92
N ILE A 44 0.61 -15.74 -6.77
CA ILE A 44 0.44 -14.52 -5.97
C ILE A 44 0.77 -14.78 -4.50
N GLU A 45 0.20 -15.84 -3.91
CA GLU A 45 0.47 -16.23 -2.53
C GLU A 45 1.97 -16.54 -2.30
N LYS A 46 2.62 -17.21 -3.25
CA LYS A 46 4.08 -17.45 -3.22
C LYS A 46 4.89 -16.15 -3.33
N ILE A 47 4.46 -15.19 -4.15
CA ILE A 47 5.14 -13.89 -4.25
C ILE A 47 5.05 -13.14 -2.92
N ILE A 48 3.89 -13.14 -2.25
CA ILE A 48 3.73 -12.51 -0.93
C ILE A 48 4.70 -13.14 0.09
N ASN A 49 4.68 -14.47 0.22
CA ASN A 49 5.56 -15.18 1.13
C ASN A 49 7.05 -14.90 0.84
N LYS A 50 7.46 -14.98 -0.43
CA LYS A 50 8.84 -14.66 -0.85
C LYS A 50 9.21 -13.21 -0.56
N THR A 51 8.28 -12.27 -0.72
CA THR A 51 8.51 -10.85 -0.42
C THR A 51 8.74 -10.65 1.07
N ILE A 52 7.91 -11.25 1.91
CA ILE A 52 8.06 -11.20 3.37
C ILE A 52 9.43 -11.75 3.79
N SER A 53 9.79 -12.96 3.31
CA SER A 53 11.06 -13.62 3.67
C SER A 53 12.27 -12.90 3.09
N LYS A 54 12.26 -12.50 1.82
CA LYS A 54 13.40 -11.88 1.14
C LYS A 54 13.81 -10.54 1.76
N TYR A 55 12.84 -9.79 2.26
CA TYR A 55 13.05 -8.43 2.79
C TYR A 55 12.88 -8.36 4.31
N ASP A 56 12.81 -9.49 4.99
CA ASP A 56 12.64 -9.59 6.45
C ASP A 56 11.53 -8.69 6.99
N LEU A 57 10.39 -8.68 6.27
CA LEU A 57 9.29 -7.76 6.59
C LEU A 57 8.57 -8.14 7.88
N LEU A 58 8.42 -9.44 8.14
CA LEU A 58 7.67 -9.98 9.27
C LEU A 58 8.42 -11.16 9.88
N THR A 59 8.31 -11.29 11.19
CA THR A 59 8.82 -12.42 11.97
C THR A 59 7.68 -13.12 12.73
N PRO A 60 7.84 -14.39 13.14
CA PRO A 60 6.81 -15.12 13.91
C PRO A 60 6.42 -14.45 15.24
N ILE A 61 7.31 -13.69 15.85
CA ILE A 61 7.09 -13.00 17.13
C ILE A 61 6.37 -11.65 16.97
N ASP A 62 6.19 -11.16 15.74
CA ASP A 62 5.54 -9.89 15.51
C ASP A 62 4.05 -9.92 15.90
N LYS A 63 3.60 -8.86 16.58
CA LYS A 63 2.19 -8.54 16.73
C LYS A 63 1.80 -7.62 15.59
N ILE A 64 1.25 -8.24 14.53
CA ILE A 64 0.99 -7.56 13.26
C ILE A 64 -0.35 -6.83 13.35
N VAL A 65 -0.32 -5.52 13.10
CA VAL A 65 -1.51 -4.71 12.91
C VAL A 65 -1.68 -4.41 11.41
N VAL A 66 -2.87 -4.65 10.86
CA VAL A 66 -3.15 -4.49 9.44
C VAL A 66 -4.03 -3.27 9.22
N GLY A 67 -3.59 -2.32 8.42
CA GLY A 67 -4.40 -1.19 7.97
C GLY A 67 -5.36 -1.62 6.85
N VAL A 68 -6.66 -1.68 7.14
CA VAL A 68 -7.67 -2.19 6.20
C VAL A 68 -8.60 -1.08 5.74
N SER A 69 -8.48 -0.71 4.47
CA SER A 69 -9.32 0.35 3.87
C SER A 69 -10.61 -0.17 3.23
N GLY A 70 -10.79 -1.47 3.09
CA GLY A 70 -11.91 -2.07 2.36
C GLY A 70 -11.71 -2.15 0.84
N GLY A 71 -10.66 -1.56 0.29
CA GLY A 71 -10.29 -1.72 -1.12
C GLY A 71 -9.57 -3.05 -1.38
N LYS A 72 -9.51 -3.44 -2.67
CA LYS A 72 -8.96 -4.73 -3.13
C LYS A 72 -7.58 -5.07 -2.53
N ASP A 73 -6.68 -4.09 -2.45
CA ASP A 73 -5.31 -4.29 -1.98
C ASP A 73 -5.27 -4.62 -0.48
N SER A 74 -6.00 -3.86 0.34
CA SER A 74 -6.04 -4.07 1.79
C SER A 74 -6.78 -5.35 2.19
N ILE A 75 -7.82 -5.74 1.45
CA ILE A 75 -8.54 -7.01 1.64
C ILE A 75 -7.64 -8.18 1.24
N THR A 76 -6.94 -8.09 0.10
CA THR A 76 -5.94 -9.10 -0.32
C THR A 76 -4.84 -9.26 0.72
N LEU A 77 -4.33 -8.15 1.27
CA LEU A 77 -3.32 -8.18 2.32
C LEU A 77 -3.83 -8.90 3.58
N LEU A 78 -4.98 -8.47 4.11
CA LEU A 78 -5.56 -9.04 5.32
C LEU A 78 -5.80 -10.54 5.17
N TYR A 79 -6.42 -10.97 4.06
CA TYR A 79 -6.67 -12.38 3.76
C TYR A 79 -5.38 -13.20 3.76
N ASN A 80 -4.35 -12.75 3.03
CA ASN A 80 -3.09 -13.50 2.92
C ASN A 80 -2.31 -13.53 4.24
N LEU A 81 -2.25 -12.42 4.97
CA LEU A 81 -1.58 -12.40 6.28
C LEU A 81 -2.29 -13.31 7.28
N LYS A 82 -3.61 -13.40 7.25
CA LYS A 82 -4.36 -14.34 8.09
C LYS A 82 -4.01 -15.78 7.74
N GLN A 83 -3.96 -16.14 6.44
CA GLN A 83 -3.54 -17.47 5.99
C GLN A 83 -2.10 -17.82 6.39
N ILE A 84 -1.20 -16.84 6.38
CA ILE A 84 0.20 -17.03 6.82
C ILE A 84 0.25 -17.21 8.33
N GLN A 85 -0.45 -16.37 9.08
CA GLN A 85 -0.51 -16.42 10.54
C GLN A 85 -1.01 -17.79 11.04
N GLU A 86 -2.07 -18.34 10.44
CA GLU A 86 -2.64 -19.65 10.81
C GLU A 86 -1.68 -20.82 10.57
N LYS A 87 -0.76 -20.67 9.60
CA LYS A 87 0.25 -21.70 9.28
C LYS A 87 1.57 -21.52 10.04
N THR A 88 1.74 -20.40 10.73
CA THR A 88 2.99 -20.07 11.42
C THR A 88 2.91 -20.47 12.89
N TYR A 89 3.84 -21.31 13.31
CA TYR A 89 3.91 -21.80 14.69
C TYR A 89 4.07 -20.63 15.68
N ASN A 90 3.27 -20.61 16.72
CA ASN A 90 3.25 -19.59 17.77
C ASN A 90 3.09 -18.12 17.27
N ALA A 91 2.59 -17.90 16.05
CA ALA A 91 2.30 -16.56 15.58
C ALA A 91 1.21 -15.89 16.41
N LYS A 92 1.44 -14.63 16.78
CA LYS A 92 0.46 -13.81 17.51
C LYS A 92 -0.76 -13.54 16.63
N PRO A 93 -1.97 -13.41 17.21
CA PRO A 93 -3.17 -13.02 16.49
C PRO A 93 -2.97 -11.69 15.76
N LEU A 94 -3.59 -11.56 14.57
CA LEU A 94 -3.65 -10.29 13.84
C LEU A 94 -4.70 -9.36 14.46
N SER A 95 -4.41 -8.07 14.43
CA SER A 95 -5.41 -7.02 14.66
C SER A 95 -5.54 -6.16 13.41
N ALA A 96 -6.74 -5.68 13.12
CA ALA A 96 -7.02 -4.80 11.99
C ALA A 96 -7.44 -3.41 12.45
N ILE A 97 -7.04 -2.39 11.71
CA ILE A 97 -7.49 -1.00 11.90
C ILE A 97 -8.19 -0.54 10.64
N SER A 98 -9.39 0.01 10.78
CA SER A 98 -10.07 0.73 9.70
C SER A 98 -10.44 2.13 10.16
N ILE A 99 -10.35 3.08 9.23
CA ILE A 99 -10.59 4.49 9.50
C ILE A 99 -11.82 4.95 8.74
N ASP A 100 -12.75 5.59 9.47
CA ASP A 100 -13.87 6.31 8.91
C ASP A 100 -13.48 7.77 8.65
N GLU A 101 -13.34 8.13 7.41
CA GLU A 101 -13.04 9.50 7.01
C GLU A 101 -14.25 10.43 7.12
N GLY A 102 -15.46 9.89 7.24
CA GLY A 102 -16.69 10.62 7.23
C GLY A 102 -16.99 11.27 5.87
N ILE A 103 -16.70 10.55 4.78
CA ILE A 103 -17.08 10.94 3.41
C ILE A 103 -18.47 10.39 3.13
N GLU A 104 -19.39 11.29 2.77
CA GLU A 104 -20.78 10.94 2.51
C GLU A 104 -20.91 9.91 1.39
N ASN A 105 -21.81 8.94 1.56
CA ASN A 105 -22.09 7.85 0.60
C ASN A 105 -20.87 6.99 0.19
N TYR A 106 -19.75 7.13 0.89
CA TYR A 106 -18.51 6.39 0.61
C TYR A 106 -18.01 5.59 1.80
N SER A 107 -17.82 6.24 2.96
CA SER A 107 -17.13 5.63 4.10
C SER A 107 -17.91 4.48 4.73
N SER A 108 -19.24 4.63 4.91
CA SER A 108 -20.09 3.63 5.59
C SER A 108 -20.14 2.29 4.84
N THR A 109 -20.38 2.33 3.53
CA THR A 109 -20.44 1.11 2.69
C THR A 109 -19.11 0.35 2.71
N ARG A 110 -18.01 1.08 2.62
CA ARG A 110 -16.67 0.53 2.66
C ARG A 110 -16.36 -0.12 4.02
N LEU A 111 -16.74 0.52 5.12
CA LEU A 111 -16.55 0.00 6.47
C LEU A 111 -17.36 -1.28 6.74
N ASN A 112 -18.56 -1.40 6.18
CA ASN A 112 -19.35 -2.61 6.31
C ASN A 112 -18.64 -3.82 5.71
N ILE A 113 -18.01 -3.66 4.53
CA ILE A 113 -17.20 -4.72 3.91
C ILE A 113 -16.03 -5.11 4.83
N VAL A 114 -15.35 -4.13 5.43
CA VAL A 114 -14.24 -4.42 6.36
C VAL A 114 -14.73 -5.20 7.58
N LYS A 115 -15.86 -4.79 8.19
CA LYS A 115 -16.45 -5.48 9.34
C LYS A 115 -16.80 -6.92 9.00
N GLU A 116 -17.47 -7.15 7.87
CA GLU A 116 -17.82 -8.49 7.39
C GLU A 116 -16.56 -9.34 7.18
N THR A 117 -15.57 -8.82 6.45
CA THR A 117 -14.32 -9.55 6.18
C THR A 117 -13.56 -9.90 7.47
N CYS A 118 -13.43 -8.97 8.40
CA CYS A 118 -12.76 -9.22 9.67
C CYS A 118 -13.51 -10.27 10.50
N LYS A 119 -14.85 -10.25 10.49
CA LYS A 119 -15.68 -11.27 11.14
C LYS A 119 -15.48 -12.66 10.51
N GLU A 120 -15.53 -12.74 9.17
CA GLU A 120 -15.31 -13.99 8.42
C GLU A 120 -13.91 -14.59 8.68
N LEU A 121 -12.89 -13.74 8.79
CA LEU A 121 -11.51 -14.15 9.05
C LEU A 121 -11.16 -14.31 10.53
N ASN A 122 -12.11 -14.07 11.45
CA ASN A 122 -11.86 -14.04 12.90
C ASN A 122 -10.65 -13.16 13.27
N VAL A 123 -10.67 -11.89 12.80
CA VAL A 123 -9.64 -10.88 13.09
C VAL A 123 -10.29 -9.75 13.90
N GLU A 124 -9.65 -9.39 15.01
CA GLU A 124 -10.07 -8.26 15.82
C GLU A 124 -9.98 -6.96 15.00
N LEU A 125 -11.05 -6.16 14.99
CA LEU A 125 -11.13 -4.91 14.24
C LEU A 125 -11.35 -3.70 15.16
N LYS A 126 -10.42 -2.76 15.12
CA LYS A 126 -10.58 -1.42 15.70
C LYS A 126 -11.00 -0.45 14.59
N VAL A 127 -12.17 0.16 14.73
CA VAL A 127 -12.65 1.25 13.86
C VAL A 127 -12.55 2.56 14.60
N VAL A 128 -12.06 3.58 13.91
CA VAL A 128 -11.93 4.94 14.44
C VAL A 128 -12.32 5.94 13.35
N SER A 129 -12.97 7.03 13.74
CA SER A 129 -13.36 8.10 12.81
C SER A 129 -12.38 9.28 12.82
N PHE A 130 -12.33 10.02 11.71
CA PHE A 130 -11.65 11.32 11.68
C PHE A 130 -12.19 12.28 12.73
N LYS A 131 -13.51 12.22 12.97
CA LYS A 131 -14.17 13.09 13.94
C LYS A 131 -13.65 12.91 15.36
N GLU A 132 -13.27 11.69 15.77
CA GLU A 132 -12.66 11.40 17.05
C GLU A 132 -11.27 12.04 17.20
N TYR A 133 -10.52 12.12 16.11
CA TYR A 133 -9.15 12.67 16.12
C TYR A 133 -9.06 14.18 15.82
N THR A 134 -9.97 14.70 15.01
CA THR A 134 -9.89 16.07 14.49
C THR A 134 -11.14 16.92 14.80
N THR A 135 -12.12 16.35 15.50
CA THR A 135 -13.46 16.92 15.76
C THR A 135 -14.29 17.15 14.49
N LYS A 136 -13.77 16.84 13.30
CA LYS A 136 -14.42 17.06 11.99
C LYS A 136 -14.26 15.83 11.08
N THR A 137 -15.25 15.64 10.20
CA THR A 137 -15.12 14.69 9.09
C THR A 137 -14.22 15.26 7.99
N LEU A 138 -13.79 14.40 7.04
CA LEU A 138 -13.02 14.90 5.89
C LEU A 138 -13.83 15.89 5.06
N ASP A 139 -15.13 15.63 4.83
CA ASP A 139 -16.02 16.54 4.10
C ASP A 139 -16.07 17.92 4.76
N GLN A 140 -16.20 17.97 6.09
CA GLN A 140 -16.19 19.23 6.85
C GLN A 140 -14.83 19.95 6.77
N ILE A 141 -13.71 19.19 6.84
CA ILE A 141 -12.38 19.77 6.70
C ILE A 141 -12.21 20.40 5.32
N VAL A 142 -12.63 19.71 4.26
CA VAL A 142 -12.53 20.21 2.88
C VAL A 142 -13.37 21.44 2.71
N ALA A 143 -14.63 21.43 3.12
CA ALA A 143 -15.55 22.58 3.01
C ALA A 143 -15.04 23.85 3.74
N ILE A 144 -14.31 23.68 4.84
CA ILE A 144 -13.68 24.81 5.53
C ILE A 144 -12.47 25.30 4.74
N GLN A 145 -11.62 24.38 4.27
CA GLN A 145 -10.35 24.70 3.63
C GLN A 145 -10.52 25.32 2.22
N GLU A 146 -11.58 24.98 1.49
CA GLU A 146 -11.90 25.56 0.20
C GLU A 146 -12.16 27.09 0.27
N LYS A 147 -12.47 27.60 1.44
CA LYS A 147 -12.64 29.04 1.68
C LYS A 147 -11.35 29.79 1.96
N HIS A 148 -10.21 29.08 2.05
CA HIS A 148 -8.91 29.69 2.36
C HIS A 148 -8.01 29.75 1.12
N GLU A 149 -7.26 30.83 0.95
CA GLU A 149 -6.30 31.00 -0.14
C GLU A 149 -5.18 29.93 -0.15
N SER A 150 -4.89 29.33 1.01
CA SER A 150 -3.89 28.26 1.16
C SER A 150 -4.46 26.86 0.94
N PHE A 151 -5.55 26.72 0.18
CA PHE A 151 -6.20 25.46 -0.09
C PHE A 151 -5.22 24.37 -0.55
N ARG A 152 -5.29 23.23 0.10
CA ARG A 152 -4.58 22.01 -0.30
C ARG A 152 -5.57 20.95 -0.74
N TYR A 153 -5.19 20.15 -1.72
CA TYR A 153 -6.04 19.03 -2.16
C TYR A 153 -6.50 18.15 -1.00
N PRO A 154 -7.76 17.70 -0.98
CA PRO A 154 -8.34 16.86 0.08
C PRO A 154 -7.49 15.65 0.44
N CYS A 155 -6.84 15.03 -0.55
CA CYS A 155 -5.96 13.89 -0.35
C CYS A 155 -4.75 14.20 0.57
N ASN A 156 -4.28 15.45 0.63
CA ASN A 156 -3.18 15.83 1.52
C ASN A 156 -3.59 15.82 2.99
N TYR A 157 -4.80 16.33 3.29
CA TYR A 157 -5.39 16.27 4.63
C TYR A 157 -5.64 14.82 5.03
N CYS A 158 -6.36 14.09 4.18
CA CYS A 158 -6.70 12.68 4.38
C CYS A 158 -5.45 11.83 4.67
N ALA A 159 -4.41 11.94 3.86
CA ALA A 159 -3.18 11.16 4.05
C ALA A 159 -2.44 11.53 5.35
N THR A 160 -2.43 12.80 5.73
CA THR A 160 -1.76 13.27 6.97
C THR A 160 -2.47 12.73 8.20
N ILE A 161 -3.80 12.83 8.23
CA ILE A 161 -4.62 12.36 9.35
C ILE A 161 -4.54 10.82 9.46
N LYS A 162 -4.73 10.11 8.35
CA LYS A 162 -4.64 8.63 8.33
C LYS A 162 -3.30 8.11 8.84
N ARG A 163 -2.19 8.71 8.42
CA ARG A 163 -0.85 8.28 8.88
C ARG A 163 -0.68 8.45 10.38
N ARG A 164 -1.26 9.53 10.94
CA ARG A 164 -1.24 9.75 12.39
C ARG A 164 -2.09 8.72 13.11
N ILE A 165 -3.34 8.55 12.72
CA ILE A 165 -4.28 7.61 13.33
C ILE A 165 -3.73 6.18 13.28
N LEU A 166 -3.29 5.71 12.10
CA LEU A 166 -2.74 4.36 11.94
C LEU A 166 -1.54 4.11 12.84
N ASN A 167 -0.65 5.09 12.98
CA ASN A 167 0.51 4.95 13.84
C ASN A 167 0.13 4.87 15.32
N ASP A 168 -0.73 5.77 15.77
CA ASP A 168 -1.13 5.86 17.17
C ASP A 168 -1.94 4.62 17.59
N LEU A 169 -2.91 4.20 16.77
CA LEU A 169 -3.70 2.99 17.06
C LEU A 169 -2.89 1.69 16.98
N ALA A 170 -1.96 1.60 16.04
CA ALA A 170 -1.11 0.40 15.97
C ALA A 170 -0.26 0.26 17.23
N LYS A 171 0.18 1.36 17.83
CA LYS A 171 0.87 1.37 19.12
C LYS A 171 -0.07 1.10 20.31
N GLU A 172 -1.28 1.68 20.30
CA GLU A 172 -2.32 1.40 21.31
C GLU A 172 -2.66 -0.09 21.37
N LEU A 173 -2.70 -0.74 20.20
CA LEU A 173 -2.88 -2.20 20.11
C LEU A 173 -1.60 -3.00 20.40
N GLU A 174 -0.56 -2.35 20.92
CA GLU A 174 0.77 -2.96 21.19
C GLU A 174 1.36 -3.69 19.97
N GLY A 175 1.04 -3.22 18.76
CA GLY A 175 1.61 -3.74 17.53
C GLY A 175 3.12 -3.53 17.48
N THR A 176 3.85 -4.50 16.96
CA THR A 176 5.28 -4.35 16.65
C THR A 176 5.50 -3.86 15.23
N VAL A 177 4.53 -4.11 14.35
CA VAL A 177 4.59 -3.74 12.93
C VAL A 177 3.21 -3.43 12.37
N LEU A 178 3.13 -2.42 11.49
CA LEU A 178 1.94 -2.03 10.76
C LEU A 178 2.06 -2.46 9.29
N ALA A 179 1.26 -3.44 8.87
CA ALA A 179 1.19 -3.90 7.50
C ALA A 179 0.17 -3.10 6.68
N LEU A 180 0.58 -2.62 5.51
CA LEU A 180 -0.24 -1.79 4.61
C LEU A 180 -0.25 -2.38 3.19
N GLY A 181 -1.39 -2.25 2.51
CA GLY A 181 -1.64 -2.84 1.19
C GLY A 181 -1.05 -2.05 0.00
N HIS A 182 0.13 -1.43 0.16
CA HIS A 182 0.78 -0.81 -0.99
C HIS A 182 1.36 -1.89 -1.92
N ASN A 183 1.03 -1.78 -3.19
CA ASN A 183 1.42 -2.71 -4.25
C ASN A 183 2.61 -2.17 -5.07
N LEU A 184 3.07 -2.95 -6.07
CA LEU A 184 4.21 -2.57 -6.93
C LEU A 184 3.94 -1.28 -7.70
N THR A 185 2.72 -1.09 -8.20
CA THR A 185 2.32 0.12 -8.94
C THR A 185 2.40 1.36 -8.05
N ASP A 186 1.91 1.28 -6.79
CA ASP A 186 2.00 2.38 -5.80
C ASP A 186 3.44 2.78 -5.49
N VAL A 187 4.33 1.78 -5.34
CA VAL A 187 5.76 2.02 -5.08
C VAL A 187 6.42 2.69 -6.29
N SER A 188 6.16 2.17 -7.49
CA SER A 188 6.71 2.71 -8.74
C SER A 188 6.25 4.13 -9.01
N GLU A 189 4.95 4.42 -8.82
CA GLU A 189 4.40 5.79 -8.90
C GLU A 189 5.09 6.74 -7.91
N THR A 190 5.21 6.31 -6.66
CA THR A 190 5.81 7.14 -5.60
C THR A 190 7.27 7.42 -5.88
N TYR A 191 8.02 6.41 -6.33
CA TYR A 191 9.42 6.57 -6.73
C TYR A 191 9.58 7.53 -7.89
N LEU A 192 8.83 7.35 -8.98
CA LEU A 192 8.88 8.21 -10.15
C LEU A 192 8.49 9.66 -9.81
N MET A 193 7.45 9.86 -8.99
CA MET A 193 7.08 11.19 -8.50
C MET A 193 8.21 11.86 -7.72
N ASN A 194 8.92 11.11 -6.87
CA ASN A 194 10.02 11.67 -6.07
C ASN A 194 11.22 12.04 -6.94
N ILE A 195 11.51 11.29 -8.00
CA ILE A 195 12.54 11.64 -9.00
C ILE A 195 12.14 12.90 -9.76
N LEU A 196 10.94 12.94 -10.35
CA LEU A 196 10.46 14.07 -11.16
C LEU A 196 10.43 15.41 -10.40
N TYR A 197 10.25 15.38 -9.09
CA TYR A 197 10.20 16.56 -8.23
C TYR A 197 11.46 16.78 -7.39
N ASN A 198 12.56 16.11 -7.73
CA ASN A 198 13.84 16.21 -7.02
C ASN A 198 13.71 16.02 -5.49
N ARG A 199 12.87 15.05 -5.08
CA ARG A 199 12.63 14.74 -3.66
C ARG A 199 13.48 13.53 -3.22
N LEU A 200 14.78 13.56 -3.52
CA LEU A 200 15.69 12.44 -3.25
C LEU A 200 15.75 12.07 -1.77
N HIS A 201 15.61 13.05 -0.87
CA HIS A 201 15.52 12.80 0.57
C HIS A 201 14.31 11.94 0.96
N LEU A 202 13.20 11.96 0.17
CA LEU A 202 12.05 11.09 0.41
C LEU A 202 12.29 9.65 -0.09
N ILE A 203 13.15 9.48 -1.11
CA ILE A 203 13.60 8.14 -1.52
C ILE A 203 14.49 7.55 -0.43
N ALA A 204 15.48 8.31 0.05
CA ALA A 204 16.38 7.89 1.12
C ALA A 204 15.67 7.52 2.43
N ARG A 205 14.56 8.22 2.75
CA ARG A 205 13.73 7.96 3.92
C ARG A 205 12.57 7.03 3.63
N GLY A 206 12.43 6.57 2.39
CA GLY A 206 11.33 5.69 1.97
C GLY A 206 11.34 4.38 2.74
N ASN A 207 10.29 4.15 3.53
CA ASN A 207 10.16 2.92 4.31
C ASN A 207 9.58 1.79 3.44
N ILE A 208 10.25 1.46 2.32
CA ILE A 208 9.88 0.31 1.49
C ILE A 208 10.25 -0.98 2.22
N LEU A 209 11.40 -0.96 2.91
CA LEU A 209 11.89 -2.06 3.73
C LEU A 209 11.66 -1.76 5.21
N ARG A 210 11.50 -2.80 6.02
CA ARG A 210 11.45 -2.68 7.46
C ARG A 210 12.78 -2.10 7.97
N LYS A 211 12.72 -1.07 8.79
CA LYS A 211 13.90 -0.50 9.44
C LYS A 211 14.08 -1.17 10.78
N SER A 212 15.27 -1.66 11.05
CA SER A 212 15.65 -2.29 12.33
C SER A 212 15.86 -1.30 13.47
N SER A 213 15.85 0.01 13.21
CA SER A 213 16.02 1.05 14.23
C SER A 213 15.14 2.25 13.92
N ASN A 214 14.10 2.44 14.73
CA ASN A 214 13.38 3.71 14.75
C ASN A 214 14.19 4.69 15.62
N LEU A 215 14.51 5.85 15.07
CA LEU A 215 15.16 6.95 15.84
C LEU A 215 14.31 7.46 16.99
N THR A 216 13.06 7.04 17.08
CA THR A 216 12.14 7.38 18.15
C THR A 216 11.12 6.28 18.39
N ASP A 217 10.74 6.07 19.66
CA ASP A 217 9.65 5.16 20.05
C ASP A 217 8.25 5.64 19.62
N LYS A 218 8.17 6.79 18.95
CA LYS A 218 6.88 7.37 18.50
C LYS A 218 6.36 6.75 17.20
N TYR A 219 7.20 6.10 16.39
CA TYR A 219 6.80 5.46 15.15
C TYR A 219 6.78 3.94 15.27
N ILE A 220 5.81 3.32 14.61
CA ILE A 220 5.79 1.89 14.37
C ILE A 220 6.37 1.57 13.00
N ASP A 221 7.07 0.45 12.88
CA ASP A 221 7.56 -0.04 11.59
C ASP A 221 6.41 -0.31 10.64
N ARG A 222 6.59 0.07 9.37
CA ARG A 222 5.62 -0.19 8.31
C ARG A 222 6.19 -1.16 7.30
N VAL A 223 5.35 -2.11 6.88
CA VAL A 223 5.73 -3.10 5.88
C VAL A 223 4.70 -3.19 4.78
N PHE A 224 5.15 -3.57 3.58
CA PHE A 224 4.34 -3.61 2.37
C PHE A 224 4.44 -4.98 1.68
N PRO A 225 3.80 -6.04 2.22
CA PRO A 225 3.93 -7.40 1.68
C PRO A 225 3.51 -7.55 0.21
N LEU A 226 2.68 -6.63 -0.30
CA LEU A 226 2.21 -6.63 -1.70
C LEU A 226 3.13 -5.86 -2.67
N MET A 227 4.25 -5.28 -2.21
CA MET A 227 5.09 -4.37 -2.98
C MET A 227 5.76 -4.97 -4.23
N LYS A 228 5.66 -6.28 -4.45
CA LYS A 228 6.16 -6.99 -5.63
C LYS A 228 5.06 -7.45 -6.59
N ILE A 229 3.80 -7.07 -6.33
CA ILE A 229 2.65 -7.49 -7.13
C ILE A 229 2.05 -6.26 -7.80
N PRO A 230 1.93 -6.23 -9.16
CA PRO A 230 1.26 -5.17 -9.87
C PRO A 230 -0.23 -5.05 -9.50
N GLU A 231 -0.76 -3.83 -9.50
CA GLU A 231 -2.16 -3.56 -9.11
C GLU A 231 -3.18 -4.41 -9.85
N HIS A 232 -3.03 -4.60 -11.16
CA HIS A 232 -3.95 -5.40 -11.96
C HIS A 232 -3.93 -6.91 -11.62
N GLU A 233 -2.79 -7.45 -11.13
CA GLU A 233 -2.72 -8.83 -10.65
C GLU A 233 -3.45 -8.99 -9.31
N ILE A 234 -3.42 -7.99 -8.44
CA ILE A 234 -4.22 -8.00 -7.20
C ILE A 234 -5.71 -7.97 -7.52
N GLU A 235 -6.11 -7.15 -8.50
CA GLU A 235 -7.51 -7.09 -8.94
C GLU A 235 -7.99 -8.44 -9.50
N LEU A 236 -7.18 -9.09 -10.32
CA LEU A 236 -7.50 -10.42 -10.82
C LEU A 236 -7.54 -11.45 -9.67
N TYR A 237 -6.59 -11.39 -8.73
CA TYR A 237 -6.53 -12.30 -7.58
C TYR A 237 -7.77 -12.20 -6.71
N VAL A 238 -8.18 -10.99 -6.30
CA VAL A 238 -9.33 -10.78 -5.43
C VAL A 238 -10.62 -11.27 -6.07
N ASN A 239 -10.76 -11.09 -7.40
CA ASN A 239 -11.91 -11.56 -8.17
C ASN A 239 -11.93 -13.10 -8.29
N LEU A 240 -10.80 -13.74 -8.58
CA LEU A 240 -10.69 -15.20 -8.67
C LEU A 240 -10.92 -15.90 -7.32
N LYS A 241 -10.48 -15.28 -6.22
CA LYS A 241 -10.73 -15.74 -4.85
C LYS A 241 -12.14 -15.38 -4.36
N LYS A 242 -12.90 -14.56 -5.12
CA LYS A 242 -14.24 -14.07 -4.75
C LYS A 242 -14.26 -13.32 -3.42
N LEU A 243 -13.18 -12.59 -3.11
CA LEU A 243 -13.13 -11.76 -1.91
C LEU A 243 -13.96 -10.50 -2.13
N LYS A 244 -14.77 -10.12 -1.14
CA LYS A 244 -15.57 -8.90 -1.19
C LYS A 244 -14.66 -7.67 -0.99
N TYR A 245 -14.77 -6.66 -1.82
CA TYR A 245 -14.09 -5.39 -1.68
C TYR A 245 -14.92 -4.23 -2.22
N TYR A 246 -14.59 -3.02 -1.79
CA TYR A 246 -15.20 -1.79 -2.28
C TYR A 246 -14.43 -1.25 -3.48
N GLY A 247 -15.06 -1.29 -4.65
CA GLY A 247 -14.44 -0.89 -5.92
C GLY A 247 -14.51 0.59 -6.27
N PRO A 248 -15.57 1.35 -5.89
CA PRO A 248 -15.73 2.75 -6.29
C PRO A 248 -14.57 3.64 -5.79
N LEU A 249 -14.16 4.58 -6.65
CA LEU A 249 -13.14 5.57 -6.29
C LEU A 249 -13.69 6.60 -5.31
N CYS A 250 -12.82 7.08 -4.41
CA CYS A 250 -13.12 8.18 -3.52
C CYS A 250 -13.59 9.41 -4.32
N PRO A 251 -14.70 10.07 -3.94
CA PRO A 251 -15.25 11.25 -4.63
C PRO A 251 -14.17 12.33 -4.86
N PHE A 252 -13.43 12.70 -3.83
CA PHE A 252 -12.36 13.69 -3.92
C PHE A 252 -11.21 13.33 -4.89
N ARG A 253 -11.00 12.03 -5.16
CA ARG A 253 -10.00 11.58 -6.14
C ARG A 253 -10.47 11.77 -7.58
N LYS A 254 -11.79 11.83 -7.82
CA LYS A 254 -12.36 12.04 -9.16
C LYS A 254 -12.20 13.49 -9.61
N GLU A 255 -12.38 14.43 -8.71
CA GLU A 255 -12.51 15.86 -9.00
C GLU A 255 -11.16 16.56 -9.21
N HIS A 256 -10.09 16.05 -8.61
CA HIS A 256 -8.79 16.71 -8.67
C HIS A 256 -7.78 15.94 -9.53
N PRO A 257 -7.17 16.57 -10.55
CA PRO A 257 -6.11 15.98 -11.36
C PRO A 257 -4.81 15.91 -10.55
N ILE A 258 -4.72 14.90 -9.70
CA ILE A 258 -3.53 14.69 -8.87
C ILE A 258 -2.37 14.24 -9.76
N LEU A 259 -1.16 14.76 -9.51
CA LEU A 259 0.06 14.33 -10.17
C LEU A 259 0.17 12.80 -10.26
N ARG A 260 -0.18 12.09 -9.19
CA ARG A 260 -0.18 10.62 -9.15
C ARG A 260 -1.00 10.00 -10.29
N LYS A 261 -2.17 10.56 -10.64
CA LYS A 261 -2.99 10.07 -11.74
C LYS A 261 -2.29 10.24 -13.11
N ARG A 262 -1.56 11.35 -13.29
CA ARG A 262 -0.77 11.59 -14.51
C ARG A 262 0.41 10.62 -14.61
N VAL A 263 1.09 10.37 -13.49
CA VAL A 263 2.20 9.40 -13.42
C VAL A 263 1.70 7.98 -13.68
N LEU A 264 0.56 7.57 -13.10
CA LEU A 264 -0.06 6.28 -13.38
C LEU A 264 -0.41 6.12 -14.87
N HIS A 265 -0.99 7.16 -15.47
CA HIS A 265 -1.29 7.14 -16.91
C HIS A 265 -0.01 6.94 -17.73
N PHE A 266 1.04 7.70 -17.45
CA PHE A 266 2.34 7.57 -18.10
C PHE A 266 2.93 6.16 -17.94
N LEU A 267 2.92 5.59 -16.72
CA LEU A 267 3.37 4.23 -16.47
C LEU A 267 2.56 3.20 -17.26
N ASN A 268 1.24 3.39 -17.37
CA ASN A 268 0.37 2.50 -18.13
C ASN A 268 0.67 2.55 -19.63
N GLU A 269 1.03 3.71 -20.18
CA GLU A 269 1.49 3.81 -21.57
C GLU A 269 2.83 3.07 -21.77
N LEU A 270 3.79 3.26 -20.89
CA LEU A 270 5.07 2.55 -20.96
C LEU A 270 4.90 1.03 -20.85
N LYS A 271 4.00 0.54 -20.00
CA LYS A 271 3.72 -0.91 -19.86
C LYS A 271 3.20 -1.58 -21.12
N LYS A 272 2.66 -0.83 -22.09
CA LYS A 272 2.23 -1.39 -23.37
C LYS A 272 3.40 -1.99 -24.15
N THR A 273 4.57 -1.37 -24.07
CA THR A 273 5.81 -1.81 -24.75
C THR A 273 6.81 -2.48 -23.81
N SER A 274 6.85 -2.08 -22.54
CA SER A 274 7.79 -2.55 -21.52
C SER A 274 7.03 -3.04 -20.28
N PRO A 275 6.47 -4.25 -20.30
CA PRO A 275 5.64 -4.78 -19.21
C PRO A 275 6.37 -4.89 -17.87
N GLU A 276 7.70 -4.93 -17.88
CA GLU A 276 8.60 -5.03 -16.73
C GLU A 276 8.94 -3.68 -16.07
N ILE A 277 8.46 -2.54 -16.60
CA ILE A 277 8.89 -1.20 -16.18
C ILE A 277 8.68 -0.93 -14.68
N GLU A 278 7.58 -1.41 -14.10
CA GLU A 278 7.32 -1.25 -12.65
C GLU A 278 8.35 -2.01 -11.81
N PHE A 279 8.79 -3.19 -12.25
CA PHE A 279 9.83 -3.96 -11.59
C PHE A 279 11.20 -3.27 -11.69
N ASN A 280 11.51 -2.68 -12.84
CA ASN A 280 12.74 -1.92 -13.04
C ASN A 280 12.78 -0.67 -12.14
N LEU A 281 11.69 0.07 -12.06
CA LEU A 281 11.56 1.21 -11.14
C LEU A 281 11.68 0.80 -9.68
N PHE A 282 11.06 -0.32 -9.29
CA PHE A 282 11.20 -0.86 -7.94
C PHE A 282 12.66 -1.22 -7.62
N ASN A 283 13.34 -1.95 -8.49
CA ASN A 283 14.73 -2.36 -8.27
C ASN A 283 15.66 -1.12 -8.21
N GLY A 284 15.51 -0.18 -9.13
CA GLY A 284 16.25 1.09 -9.10
C GLY A 284 15.98 1.91 -7.83
N SER A 285 14.76 1.84 -7.27
CA SER A 285 14.46 2.51 -6.00
C SER A 285 15.23 1.90 -4.82
N LEU A 286 15.43 0.58 -4.81
CA LEU A 286 16.22 -0.10 -3.78
C LEU A 286 17.71 0.24 -3.89
N GLU A 287 18.26 0.29 -5.10
CA GLU A 287 19.65 0.68 -5.34
C GLU A 287 19.90 2.12 -4.88
N LEU A 288 19.03 3.06 -5.27
CA LEU A 288 19.11 4.45 -4.82
C LEU A 288 18.92 4.59 -3.31
N LEU A 289 18.08 3.78 -2.69
CA LEU A 289 17.89 3.78 -1.23
C LEU A 289 19.21 3.48 -0.50
N SER A 290 20.01 2.53 -0.99
CA SER A 290 21.29 2.17 -0.39
C SER A 290 22.31 3.32 -0.47
N VAL A 291 22.39 3.98 -1.63
CA VAL A 291 23.35 5.09 -1.88
C VAL A 291 22.91 6.39 -1.19
N LEU A 292 21.63 6.74 -1.31
CA LEU A 292 21.10 7.98 -0.75
C LEU A 292 20.93 7.92 0.78
N GLY A 293 20.75 6.72 1.35
CA GLY A 293 20.62 6.52 2.79
C GLY A 293 21.83 7.06 3.56
N GLU A 294 23.05 6.95 3.01
CA GLU A 294 24.24 7.54 3.61
C GLU A 294 24.26 9.06 3.51
N LYS A 295 23.92 9.60 2.32
CA LYS A 295 23.91 11.05 2.07
C LYS A 295 22.86 11.78 2.91
N TYR A 296 21.71 11.17 3.13
CA TYR A 296 20.58 11.74 3.88
C TYR A 296 20.39 11.04 5.23
N LYS A 297 21.50 10.65 5.88
CA LYS A 297 21.43 10.09 7.25
C LYS A 297 20.52 10.96 8.11
N GLU A 298 19.58 10.31 8.78
CA GLU A 298 18.65 11.02 9.65
C GLU A 298 19.43 11.65 10.79
N THR A 299 19.43 12.96 10.85
CA THR A 299 19.76 13.71 12.08
C THR A 299 18.64 13.47 13.10
N ALA A 300 18.95 13.60 14.39
CA ALA A 300 17.94 13.51 15.44
C ALA A 300 16.71 14.36 15.07
N PRO A 301 15.49 13.81 15.13
CA PRO A 301 14.31 14.53 14.70
C PRO A 301 14.03 15.68 15.65
N HIS A 302 13.52 16.80 15.13
CA HIS A 302 12.87 17.80 15.98
C HIS A 302 11.55 17.23 16.50
N TYR A 303 11.04 17.82 17.57
CA TYR A 303 9.74 17.43 18.12
C TYR A 303 8.74 18.57 17.97
N CYS A 304 7.52 18.24 17.58
CA CYS A 304 6.44 19.23 17.44
C CYS A 304 6.14 19.87 18.80
N PRO A 305 6.21 21.20 18.94
CA PRO A 305 5.96 21.88 20.21
C PRO A 305 4.51 21.72 20.70
N LYS A 306 3.55 21.37 19.81
CA LYS A 306 2.13 21.18 20.18
C LYS A 306 1.82 19.77 20.68
N CYS A 307 2.41 18.72 20.05
CA CYS A 307 2.02 17.33 20.33
C CYS A 307 3.19 16.40 20.64
N GLY A 308 4.42 16.88 20.69
CA GLY A 308 5.62 16.09 20.97
C GLY A 308 5.94 15.02 19.92
N TYR A 309 5.33 15.10 18.72
CA TYR A 309 5.56 14.12 17.66
C TYR A 309 6.81 14.47 16.84
N PRO A 310 7.60 13.49 16.41
CA PRO A 310 8.77 13.77 15.60
C PRO A 310 8.42 14.49 14.30
N THR A 311 9.19 15.48 13.93
CA THR A 311 9.00 16.31 12.72
C THR A 311 10.35 16.66 12.10
N PRO A 312 10.43 16.82 10.77
CA PRO A 312 11.68 17.16 10.10
C PRO A 312 12.12 18.62 10.33
N SER A 313 11.30 19.45 10.97
CA SER A 313 11.61 20.85 11.28
C SER A 313 11.22 21.19 12.72
N PRO A 314 11.80 22.24 13.32
CA PRO A 314 11.46 22.67 14.70
C PRO A 314 10.06 23.29 14.82
N THR A 315 9.33 23.41 13.72
CA THR A 315 7.96 23.94 13.70
C THR A 315 6.92 22.87 14.00
N LYS A 316 5.63 23.26 14.05
CA LYS A 316 4.51 22.33 14.19
C LYS A 316 4.55 21.23 13.12
N CYS A 317 4.27 19.99 13.51
CA CYS A 317 4.14 18.89 12.55
C CYS A 317 2.94 19.12 11.60
N ARG A 318 2.96 18.45 10.45
CA ARG A 318 1.90 18.60 9.44
C ARG A 318 0.48 18.35 10.00
N TYR A 319 0.34 17.42 10.93
CA TYR A 319 -0.95 17.15 11.58
C TYR A 319 -1.43 18.31 12.44
N CYS A 320 -0.55 18.92 13.24
CA CYS A 320 -0.88 20.07 14.08
C CYS A 320 -1.02 21.39 13.31
N SER A 321 -0.64 21.38 12.03
CA SER A 321 -0.78 22.52 11.10
C SER A 321 -2.02 22.44 10.21
N LEU A 322 -2.85 21.38 10.36
CA LEU A 322 -4.17 21.27 9.76
C LEU A 322 -5.18 22.07 10.56
#